data_eb489d366f0ebe4c6be50610f95ee224
#
_entry.id   eb489d366f0ebe4c6be50610f95ee224
#
_cell.length_a   1.000
_cell.length_b   1.000
_cell.length_c   1.000
_cell.angle_alpha   90.00
_cell.angle_beta   90.00
_cell.angle_gamma   90.00
#
_symmetry.space_group_name_H-M   'P 1'
#
loop_
_entity.id
_entity.type
_entity.pdbx_description
1 polymer ?
#
loop_
_entity_poly.entity_id
_entity_poly.type
_entity_poly.pdbx_seq_one_letter_code
_entity_poly.pdbx_strand_id
1 'polypeptide(L)'
;MHNFRSLPALCLSLLTLLAWPQAQAAETGATRPAQWAQPVETQYNLYQMSPTLYRSALPDGGAVPLLEKLKVGTVINFLPESDASWLQAPAIKQVQLPYRTNHVDDADVLAALRAIQNAESEGPVLMHCKHGSDRTGLMSAMYRVVIQGWSKEEALNEMTGGGFGDSSHFKDGIRYMMQANVDKLRTALANGDCSTSVFATCSVKSWFETVSASKPAN
;
A
#
# COMPACT_ATOMS: atom_id res chain seq x y z
N MET A 1 -79.34 63.41 16.13
CA MET A 1 -77.92 63.58 16.45
C MET A 1 -77.43 62.21 16.97
N HIS A 2 -77.02 61.30 16.12
CA HIS A 2 -76.55 59.96 16.52
C HIS A 2 -75.24 59.70 15.80
N ASN A 3 -74.16 59.68 16.55
CA ASN A 3 -72.82 59.35 16.07
C ASN A 3 -72.66 57.85 15.98
N PHE A 4 -72.47 57.34 14.77
CA PHE A 4 -71.99 55.99 14.54
C PHE A 4 -70.47 56.00 14.44
N ARG A 5 -69.79 55.33 15.39
CA ARG A 5 -68.39 55.04 15.37
C ARG A 5 -68.17 53.72 14.70
N SER A 6 -67.56 53.71 13.55
CA SER A 6 -67.09 52.53 12.84
C SER A 6 -65.75 52.05 13.43
N LEU A 7 -65.71 50.76 13.82
CA LEU A 7 -64.51 50.03 14.19
C LEU A 7 -63.83 49.46 12.97
N PRO A 8 -62.51 49.54 12.84
CA PRO A 8 -61.82 48.79 11.74
C PRO A 8 -61.61 47.35 12.15
N ALA A 9 -61.95 46.43 11.24
CA ALA A 9 -61.66 45.03 11.32
C ALA A 9 -60.16 44.74 11.10
N LEU A 10 -59.52 44.16 12.11
CA LEU A 10 -58.12 43.69 12.02
C LEU A 10 -58.16 42.31 11.33
N CYS A 11 -57.71 42.28 10.07
CA CYS A 11 -57.43 40.99 9.36
C CYS A 11 -56.08 40.43 9.87
N LEU A 12 -56.13 39.42 10.74
CA LEU A 12 -54.95 38.62 11.13
C LEU A 12 -54.64 37.62 10.00
N SER A 13 -53.64 37.92 9.19
CA SER A 13 -53.13 36.98 8.18
C SER A 13 -52.24 35.94 8.86
N LEU A 14 -52.73 34.73 9.05
CA LEU A 14 -51.91 33.59 9.42
C LEU A 14 -51.00 33.16 8.27
N LEU A 15 -49.74 33.53 8.33
CA LEU A 15 -48.69 32.95 7.45
C LEU A 15 -48.31 31.55 8.02
N THR A 16 -48.88 30.50 7.43
CA THR A 16 -48.42 29.13 7.66
C THR A 16 -47.13 28.92 6.90
N LEU A 17 -46.00 28.94 7.65
CA LEU A 17 -44.70 28.50 7.14
C LEU A 17 -44.74 26.99 6.90
N LEU A 18 -44.90 26.57 5.66
CA LEU A 18 -44.68 25.20 5.21
C LEU A 18 -43.18 24.92 5.32
N ALA A 19 -42.76 24.31 6.45
CA ALA A 19 -41.44 23.72 6.59
C ALA A 19 -41.35 22.49 5.66
N TRP A 20 -40.68 22.66 4.54
CA TRP A 20 -40.28 21.52 3.72
C TRP A 20 -39.22 20.70 4.49
N PRO A 21 -39.39 19.37 4.63
CA PRO A 21 -38.32 18.56 5.17
C PRO A 21 -37.14 18.64 4.19
N GLN A 22 -36.07 19.28 4.61
CA GLN A 22 -34.78 19.16 3.94
C GLN A 22 -34.35 17.71 4.13
N ALA A 23 -34.48 16.90 3.09
CA ALA A 23 -33.81 15.62 3.00
C ALA A 23 -32.31 15.91 3.03
N GLN A 24 -31.69 15.80 4.20
CA GLN A 24 -30.24 15.69 4.29
C GLN A 24 -29.89 14.40 3.54
N ALA A 25 -29.35 14.57 2.33
CA ALA A 25 -28.63 13.52 1.66
C ALA A 25 -27.48 13.14 2.62
N ALA A 26 -27.64 12.03 3.33
CA ALA A 26 -26.52 11.40 4.01
C ALA A 26 -25.52 11.10 2.89
N GLU A 27 -24.41 11.84 2.86
CA GLU A 27 -23.24 11.44 2.10
C GLU A 27 -22.87 10.06 2.64
N THR A 28 -23.27 9.01 1.93
CA THR A 28 -22.75 7.67 2.10
C THR A 28 -21.32 7.73 1.59
N GLY A 29 -20.42 8.29 2.38
CA GLY A 29 -19.00 8.10 2.20
C GLY A 29 -18.78 6.59 2.15
N ALA A 30 -18.43 6.06 0.98
CA ALA A 30 -18.19 4.64 0.82
C ALA A 30 -17.18 4.23 1.89
N THR A 31 -17.63 3.44 2.87
CA THR A 31 -16.76 2.99 3.96
C THR A 31 -15.64 2.16 3.33
N ARG A 32 -14.39 2.48 3.72
CA ARG A 32 -13.22 1.73 3.29
C ARG A 32 -13.41 0.24 3.54
N PRO A 33 -13.24 -0.66 2.56
CA PRO A 33 -13.33 -2.09 2.78
C PRO A 33 -12.40 -2.56 3.90
N ALA A 34 -12.92 -3.39 4.81
CA ALA A 34 -12.17 -3.84 5.99
C ALA A 34 -10.91 -4.66 5.63
N GLN A 35 -10.92 -5.36 4.50
CA GLN A 35 -9.79 -6.12 3.99
C GLN A 35 -8.68 -5.25 3.38
N TRP A 36 -8.96 -3.99 3.03
CA TRP A 36 -7.96 -3.06 2.55
C TRP A 36 -7.03 -2.62 3.67
N ALA A 37 -5.83 -2.16 3.31
CA ALA A 37 -4.90 -1.59 4.27
C ALA A 37 -5.54 -0.43 5.03
N GLN A 38 -5.53 -0.48 6.36
CA GLN A 38 -6.18 0.49 7.23
C GLN A 38 -5.24 1.64 7.60
N PRO A 39 -5.70 2.90 7.65
CA PRO A 39 -4.85 4.03 7.98
C PRO A 39 -4.35 3.95 9.43
N VAL A 40 -3.07 4.24 9.64
CA VAL A 40 -2.42 4.30 10.95
C VAL A 40 -1.95 5.70 11.27
N GLU A 41 -1.23 6.35 10.33
CA GLU A 41 -0.71 7.70 10.49
C GLU A 41 -0.65 8.42 9.12
N THR A 42 -1.41 9.48 9.01
CA THR A 42 -1.57 10.21 7.74
C THR A 42 -0.33 11.00 7.34
N GLN A 43 0.44 11.51 8.31
CA GLN A 43 1.67 12.26 8.06
C GLN A 43 2.65 11.48 7.18
N TYR A 44 2.75 10.15 7.40
CA TYR A 44 3.66 9.27 6.67
C TYR A 44 2.96 8.45 5.58
N ASN A 45 1.69 8.72 5.29
CA ASN A 45 0.90 7.85 4.41
C ASN A 45 1.02 6.38 4.85
N LEU A 46 0.97 6.16 6.18
CA LEU A 46 1.20 4.88 6.82
C LEU A 46 -0.11 4.11 6.99
N TYR A 47 -0.12 2.91 6.46
CA TYR A 47 -1.26 1.99 6.52
C TYR A 47 -0.81 0.61 6.99
N GLN A 48 -1.70 -0.08 7.69
CA GLN A 48 -1.54 -1.48 8.06
C GLN A 48 -2.25 -2.38 7.03
N MET A 49 -1.50 -3.25 6.36
CA MET A 49 -2.00 -4.21 5.37
C MET A 49 -2.42 -5.54 5.99
N SER A 50 -1.68 -5.98 7.01
CA SER A 50 -1.91 -7.18 7.80
C SER A 50 -1.44 -6.92 9.24
N PRO A 51 -1.65 -7.82 10.20
CA PRO A 51 -1.09 -7.67 11.55
C PRO A 51 0.42 -7.48 11.58
N THR A 52 1.14 -7.93 10.54
CA THR A 52 2.61 -7.94 10.47
C THR A 52 3.18 -7.10 9.33
N LEU A 53 2.35 -6.51 8.46
CA LEU A 53 2.83 -5.73 7.32
C LEU A 53 2.22 -4.35 7.27
N TYR A 54 3.10 -3.35 7.21
CA TYR A 54 2.77 -1.94 7.04
C TYR A 54 3.35 -1.41 5.73
N ARG A 55 2.72 -0.36 5.19
CA ARG A 55 3.19 0.38 4.01
C ARG A 55 3.18 1.88 4.27
N SER A 56 4.15 2.63 3.74
CA SER A 56 4.18 4.09 3.91
C SER A 56 4.86 4.84 2.76
N ALA A 57 4.80 6.17 2.81
CA ALA A 57 5.77 7.06 2.19
C ALA A 57 7.11 6.98 2.95
N LEU A 58 8.15 7.65 2.42
CA LEU A 58 9.44 7.78 3.11
C LEU A 58 9.22 8.46 4.46
N PRO A 59 9.50 7.78 5.58
CA PRO A 59 9.42 8.39 6.90
C PRO A 59 10.61 9.33 7.16
N ASP A 60 10.55 10.03 8.28
CA ASP A 60 11.67 10.76 8.87
C ASP A 60 11.97 10.26 10.30
N GLY A 61 12.93 10.88 10.98
CA GLY A 61 13.30 10.48 12.35
C GLY A 61 12.16 10.59 13.36
N GLY A 62 11.15 11.40 13.09
CA GLY A 62 9.94 11.52 13.93
C GLY A 62 9.04 10.29 13.89
N ALA A 63 9.19 9.42 12.89
CA ALA A 63 8.44 8.18 12.78
C ALA A 63 8.97 7.07 13.72
N VAL A 64 10.22 7.13 14.16
CA VAL A 64 10.87 6.06 14.93
C VAL A 64 10.06 5.64 16.17
N PRO A 65 9.58 6.54 17.05
CA PRO A 65 8.77 6.14 18.20
C PRO A 65 7.48 5.39 17.83
N LEU A 66 6.87 5.75 16.69
CA LEU A 66 5.68 5.05 16.19
C LEU A 66 6.04 3.65 15.69
N LEU A 67 7.14 3.50 14.95
CA LEU A 67 7.61 2.19 14.48
C LEU A 67 7.94 1.25 15.63
N GLU A 68 8.58 1.76 16.68
CA GLU A 68 8.84 0.99 17.91
C GLU A 68 7.55 0.57 18.62
N LYS A 69 6.57 1.48 18.74
CA LYS A 69 5.23 1.18 19.28
C LYS A 69 4.52 0.09 18.48
N LEU A 70 4.64 0.11 17.15
CA LEU A 70 4.11 -0.89 16.23
C LEU A 70 4.95 -2.17 16.20
N LYS A 71 6.07 -2.20 16.95
CA LYS A 71 7.03 -3.32 17.02
C LYS A 71 7.62 -3.69 15.67
N VAL A 72 7.80 -2.69 14.78
CA VAL A 72 8.44 -2.91 13.48
C VAL A 72 9.87 -3.39 13.71
N GLY A 73 10.17 -4.59 13.27
CA GLY A 73 11.50 -5.19 13.35
C GLY A 73 12.34 -5.00 12.09
N THR A 74 11.69 -4.74 10.94
CA THR A 74 12.37 -4.57 9.66
C THR A 74 11.72 -3.47 8.83
N VAL A 75 12.55 -2.60 8.24
CA VAL A 75 12.15 -1.63 7.22
C VAL A 75 12.70 -2.07 5.86
N ILE A 76 11.83 -2.20 4.86
CA ILE A 76 12.17 -2.52 3.48
C ILE A 76 12.00 -1.25 2.64
N ASN A 77 13.12 -0.79 2.07
CA ASN A 77 13.22 0.45 1.30
C ASN A 77 13.37 0.16 -0.19
N PHE A 78 12.44 0.68 -1.00
CA PHE A 78 12.47 0.58 -2.47
C PHE A 78 13.15 1.76 -3.16
N LEU A 79 13.90 2.58 -2.41
CA LEU A 79 14.67 3.71 -2.92
C LEU A 79 16.16 3.35 -3.05
N PRO A 80 16.90 4.03 -3.94
CA PRO A 80 18.35 3.90 -3.99
C PRO A 80 19.06 4.57 -2.79
N GLU A 81 18.42 5.55 -2.14
CA GLU A 81 18.93 6.24 -0.95
C GLU A 81 18.72 5.38 0.30
N SER A 82 19.73 5.33 1.17
CA SER A 82 19.66 4.57 2.43
C SER A 82 18.82 5.28 3.48
N ASP A 83 18.14 4.49 4.32
CA ASP A 83 17.37 4.97 5.47
C ASP A 83 18.24 5.34 6.68
N ALA A 84 19.52 5.06 6.66
CA ALA A 84 20.43 5.31 7.78
C ALA A 84 20.46 6.77 8.26
N SER A 85 20.06 7.72 7.41
CA SER A 85 20.00 9.14 7.77
C SER A 85 18.86 9.47 8.74
N TRP A 86 17.74 8.78 8.65
CA TRP A 86 16.55 9.03 9.47
C TRP A 86 16.26 7.89 10.46
N LEU A 87 16.55 6.64 10.09
CA LEU A 87 16.25 5.47 10.93
C LEU A 87 17.41 5.21 11.91
N GLN A 88 17.45 6.01 12.98
CA GLN A 88 18.45 5.90 14.05
C GLN A 88 17.98 4.93 15.15
N ALA A 89 17.51 3.74 14.76
CA ALA A 89 17.01 2.69 15.65
C ALA A 89 17.74 1.37 15.35
N PRO A 90 18.84 1.05 16.04
CA PRO A 90 19.68 -0.11 15.73
C PRO A 90 18.98 -1.46 15.90
N ALA A 91 17.87 -1.50 16.63
CA ALA A 91 17.03 -2.69 16.76
C ALA A 91 16.17 -2.98 15.50
N ILE A 92 16.00 -2.01 14.61
CA ILE A 92 15.22 -2.16 13.38
C ILE A 92 16.17 -2.48 12.23
N LYS A 93 16.03 -3.65 11.64
CA LYS A 93 16.80 -4.07 10.46
C LYS A 93 16.41 -3.23 9.24
N GLN A 94 17.39 -2.94 8.39
CA GLN A 94 17.19 -2.22 7.14
C GLN A 94 17.48 -3.15 5.96
N VAL A 95 16.52 -3.27 5.04
CA VAL A 95 16.66 -4.02 3.80
C VAL A 95 16.43 -3.06 2.64
N GLN A 96 17.41 -2.93 1.76
CA GLN A 96 17.34 -2.00 0.63
C GLN A 96 17.20 -2.79 -0.68
N LEU A 97 16.07 -2.58 -1.39
CA LEU A 97 15.72 -3.25 -2.64
C LEU A 97 15.27 -2.21 -3.67
N PRO A 98 16.19 -1.38 -4.18
CA PRO A 98 15.84 -0.31 -5.09
C PRO A 98 15.42 -0.86 -6.46
N TYR A 99 14.28 -0.39 -6.97
CA TYR A 99 13.82 -0.68 -8.32
C TYR A 99 13.06 0.49 -8.93
N ARG A 100 12.75 0.41 -10.22
CA ARG A 100 11.93 1.38 -10.95
C ARG A 100 10.73 0.69 -11.58
N THR A 101 9.53 1.21 -11.35
CA THR A 101 8.28 0.61 -11.86
C THR A 101 8.23 0.47 -13.38
N ASN A 102 8.89 1.36 -14.12
CA ASN A 102 8.97 1.29 -15.58
C ASN A 102 9.93 0.21 -16.12
N HIS A 103 10.75 -0.39 -15.25
CA HIS A 103 11.71 -1.45 -15.58
C HIS A 103 11.60 -2.66 -14.65
N VAL A 104 10.53 -2.73 -13.84
CA VAL A 104 10.30 -3.83 -12.92
C VAL A 104 10.17 -5.16 -13.65
N ASP A 105 10.79 -6.18 -13.12
CA ASP A 105 10.69 -7.55 -13.59
C ASP A 105 10.34 -8.55 -12.47
N ASP A 106 10.24 -9.83 -12.82
CA ASP A 106 9.89 -10.89 -11.87
C ASP A 106 10.97 -11.08 -10.78
N ALA A 107 12.23 -10.74 -11.08
CA ALA A 107 13.31 -10.85 -10.10
C ALA A 107 13.17 -9.78 -9.00
N ASP A 108 12.82 -8.55 -9.36
CA ASP A 108 12.54 -7.46 -8.39
C ASP A 108 11.38 -7.86 -7.47
N VAL A 109 10.31 -8.38 -8.05
CA VAL A 109 9.11 -8.78 -7.28
C VAL A 109 9.40 -9.97 -6.37
N LEU A 110 10.08 -11.00 -6.86
CA LEU A 110 10.46 -12.16 -6.06
C LEU A 110 11.41 -11.78 -4.92
N ALA A 111 12.39 -10.91 -5.19
CA ALA A 111 13.28 -10.40 -4.15
C ALA A 111 12.51 -9.66 -3.04
N ALA A 112 11.58 -8.77 -3.42
CA ALA A 112 10.77 -8.03 -2.46
C ALA A 112 9.83 -8.94 -1.67
N LEU A 113 9.08 -9.84 -2.34
CA LEU A 113 8.14 -10.74 -1.66
C LEU A 113 8.88 -11.68 -0.69
N ARG A 114 10.04 -12.19 -1.08
CA ARG A 114 10.87 -13.04 -0.21
C ARG A 114 11.41 -12.27 0.99
N ALA A 115 11.86 -11.04 0.78
CA ALA A 115 12.32 -10.18 1.87
C ALA A 115 11.19 -9.88 2.86
N ILE A 116 9.97 -9.61 2.36
CA ILE A 116 8.78 -9.40 3.20
C ILE A 116 8.48 -10.67 4.01
N GLN A 117 8.36 -11.85 3.37
CA GLN A 117 8.06 -13.11 4.08
C GLN A 117 9.10 -13.45 5.15
N ASN A 118 10.39 -13.32 4.80
CA ASN A 118 11.48 -13.57 5.75
C ASN A 118 11.40 -12.62 6.94
N ALA A 119 11.18 -11.33 6.70
CA ALA A 119 11.07 -10.33 7.75
C ALA A 119 9.81 -10.53 8.62
N GLU A 120 8.66 -10.86 8.02
CA GLU A 120 7.42 -11.13 8.76
C GLU A 120 7.53 -12.33 9.69
N SER A 121 8.41 -13.32 9.40
CA SER A 121 8.68 -14.45 10.29
C SER A 121 9.42 -14.03 11.58
N GLU A 122 10.07 -12.87 11.59
CA GLU A 122 10.80 -12.32 12.72
C GLU A 122 10.01 -11.21 13.46
N GLY A 123 9.01 -10.61 12.81
CA GLY A 123 8.19 -9.56 13.40
C GLY A 123 7.54 -8.63 12.35
N PRO A 124 6.86 -7.58 12.80
CA PRO A 124 6.21 -6.63 11.90
C PRO A 124 7.21 -5.92 10.98
N VAL A 125 6.77 -5.67 9.74
CA VAL A 125 7.57 -5.10 8.65
C VAL A 125 6.95 -3.81 8.17
N LEU A 126 7.75 -2.78 7.92
CA LEU A 126 7.37 -1.61 7.15
C LEU A 126 8.04 -1.67 5.79
N MET A 127 7.27 -1.50 4.71
CA MET A 127 7.81 -1.26 3.38
C MET A 127 7.46 0.15 2.90
N HIS A 128 8.42 0.82 2.26
CA HIS A 128 8.21 2.18 1.79
C HIS A 128 8.96 2.51 0.49
N CYS A 129 8.52 3.60 -0.14
CA CYS A 129 9.23 4.33 -1.18
C CYS A 129 9.05 5.83 -0.94
N LYS A 130 9.32 6.70 -1.92
CA LYS A 130 9.24 8.15 -1.72
C LYS A 130 7.84 8.64 -1.29
N HIS A 131 6.78 8.20 -2.00
CA HIS A 131 5.40 8.66 -1.76
C HIS A 131 4.48 7.58 -1.16
N GLY A 132 4.95 6.32 -1.08
CA GLY A 132 4.14 5.21 -0.60
C GLY A 132 3.10 4.69 -1.61
N SER A 133 3.01 5.28 -2.79
CA SER A 133 1.96 5.01 -3.77
C SER A 133 2.41 4.14 -4.93
N ASP A 134 3.47 4.49 -5.67
CA ASP A 134 3.86 3.81 -6.90
C ASP A 134 4.64 2.50 -6.63
N ARG A 135 5.91 2.56 -6.21
CA ARG A 135 6.74 1.37 -5.92
C ARG A 135 6.15 0.54 -4.79
N THR A 136 5.86 1.16 -3.67
CA THR A 136 5.18 0.50 -2.54
C THR A 136 3.80 -0.02 -2.94
N GLY A 137 3.06 0.71 -3.78
CA GLY A 137 1.76 0.30 -4.31
C GLY A 137 1.85 -0.99 -5.11
N LEU A 138 2.80 -1.08 -6.06
CA LEU A 138 3.02 -2.29 -6.83
C LEU A 138 3.38 -3.48 -5.95
N MET A 139 4.34 -3.34 -5.03
CA MET A 139 4.73 -4.45 -4.16
C MET A 139 3.61 -4.86 -3.20
N SER A 140 2.80 -3.89 -2.73
CA SER A 140 1.57 -4.18 -1.97
C SER A 140 0.59 -5.03 -2.78
N ALA A 141 0.31 -4.62 -4.02
CA ALA A 141 -0.60 -5.35 -4.90
C ALA A 141 -0.06 -6.77 -5.21
N MET A 142 1.24 -6.92 -5.49
CA MET A 142 1.85 -8.23 -5.72
C MET A 142 1.83 -9.11 -4.47
N TYR A 143 2.03 -8.54 -3.28
CA TYR A 143 1.85 -9.27 -2.01
C TYR A 143 0.41 -9.78 -1.85
N ARG A 144 -0.60 -8.93 -2.11
CA ARG A 144 -2.02 -9.32 -2.08
C ARG A 144 -2.29 -10.51 -3.01
N VAL A 145 -1.81 -10.40 -4.26
CA VAL A 145 -2.09 -11.41 -5.30
C VAL A 145 -1.30 -12.69 -5.08
N VAL A 146 0.01 -12.60 -4.84
CA VAL A 146 0.91 -13.78 -4.80
C VAL A 146 0.82 -14.49 -3.45
N ILE A 147 0.86 -13.71 -2.34
CA ILE A 147 0.92 -14.27 -0.98
C ILE A 147 -0.48 -14.46 -0.39
N GLN A 148 -1.35 -13.45 -0.48
CA GLN A 148 -2.67 -13.50 0.15
C GLN A 148 -3.76 -14.09 -0.74
N GLY A 149 -3.47 -14.36 -2.02
CA GLY A 149 -4.40 -15.04 -2.93
C GLY A 149 -5.54 -14.17 -3.46
N TRP A 150 -5.41 -12.83 -3.36
CA TRP A 150 -6.40 -11.93 -3.95
C TRP A 150 -6.41 -12.04 -5.47
N SER A 151 -7.54 -11.73 -6.08
CA SER A 151 -7.58 -11.50 -7.52
C SER A 151 -6.78 -10.24 -7.88
N LYS A 152 -6.33 -10.16 -9.13
CA LYS A 152 -5.66 -8.95 -9.64
C LYS A 152 -6.60 -7.73 -9.60
N GLU A 153 -7.90 -7.94 -9.82
CA GLU A 153 -8.91 -6.89 -9.77
C GLU A 153 -9.04 -6.33 -8.34
N GLU A 154 -9.16 -7.17 -7.32
CA GLU A 154 -9.23 -6.72 -5.92
C GLU A 154 -7.98 -5.94 -5.51
N ALA A 155 -6.79 -6.45 -5.86
CA ALA A 155 -5.53 -5.78 -5.56
C ALA A 155 -5.38 -4.45 -6.32
N LEU A 156 -5.86 -4.38 -7.57
CA LEU A 156 -5.89 -3.15 -8.35
C LEU A 156 -6.84 -2.11 -7.74
N ASN A 157 -8.03 -2.55 -7.32
CA ASN A 157 -9.01 -1.68 -6.68
C ASN A 157 -8.45 -1.10 -5.37
N GLU A 158 -7.75 -1.90 -4.54
CA GLU A 158 -7.05 -1.38 -3.37
C GLU A 158 -5.94 -0.40 -3.77
N MET A 159 -5.09 -0.76 -4.74
CA MET A 159 -3.95 0.06 -5.17
C MET A 159 -4.40 1.44 -5.66
N THR A 160 -5.49 1.51 -6.43
CA THR A 160 -5.95 2.75 -7.06
C THR A 160 -6.98 3.52 -6.24
N GLY A 161 -7.83 2.82 -5.49
CA GLY A 161 -8.94 3.39 -4.71
C GLY A 161 -8.63 3.53 -3.22
N GLY A 162 -7.49 2.99 -2.74
CA GLY A 162 -7.15 2.97 -1.33
C GLY A 162 -6.61 4.29 -0.75
N GLY A 163 -6.58 5.38 -1.51
CA GLY A 163 -6.16 6.70 -1.02
C GLY A 163 -4.67 6.82 -0.72
N PHE A 164 -3.83 6.01 -1.38
CA PHE A 164 -2.38 6.01 -1.16
C PHE A 164 -1.63 7.08 -1.95
N GLY A 165 -2.30 7.87 -2.76
CA GLY A 165 -1.75 8.94 -3.58
C GLY A 165 -2.36 9.01 -4.98
N ASP A 166 -1.82 9.86 -5.84
CA ASP A 166 -2.31 10.08 -7.19
C ASP A 166 -2.04 8.85 -8.08
N SER A 167 -3.12 8.23 -8.56
CA SER A 167 -3.09 7.04 -9.42
C SER A 167 -2.53 7.30 -10.83
N SER A 168 -2.37 8.57 -11.25
CA SER A 168 -1.77 8.91 -12.55
C SER A 168 -0.34 8.36 -12.72
N HIS A 169 0.36 8.12 -11.62
CA HIS A 169 1.71 7.58 -11.58
C HIS A 169 1.79 6.05 -11.54
N PHE A 170 0.66 5.34 -11.42
CA PHE A 170 0.64 3.87 -11.25
C PHE A 170 0.70 3.08 -12.55
N LYS A 171 0.72 3.74 -13.69
CA LYS A 171 0.58 3.13 -15.03
C LYS A 171 1.53 1.96 -15.26
N ASP A 172 2.78 2.11 -14.91
CA ASP A 172 3.79 1.06 -15.15
C ASP A 172 3.63 -0.11 -14.17
N GLY A 173 3.37 0.18 -12.90
CA GLY A 173 3.05 -0.84 -11.90
C GLY A 173 1.80 -1.63 -12.24
N ILE A 174 0.73 -0.96 -12.68
CA ILE A 174 -0.51 -1.61 -13.14
C ILE A 174 -0.22 -2.52 -14.34
N ARG A 175 0.55 -2.02 -15.31
CA ARG A 175 0.92 -2.82 -16.50
C ARG A 175 1.64 -4.10 -16.09
N TYR A 176 2.66 -4.02 -15.23
CA TYR A 176 3.37 -5.18 -14.74
C TYR A 176 2.41 -6.15 -14.03
N MET A 177 1.64 -5.67 -13.05
CA MET A 177 0.72 -6.51 -12.28
C MET A 177 -0.28 -7.25 -13.19
N MET A 178 -0.84 -6.57 -14.19
CA MET A 178 -1.80 -7.19 -15.12
C MET A 178 -1.15 -8.27 -15.99
N GLN A 179 0.12 -8.09 -16.39
CA GLN A 179 0.87 -9.03 -17.23
C GLN A 179 1.52 -10.16 -16.45
N ALA A 180 1.82 -9.98 -15.16
CA ALA A 180 2.51 -10.95 -14.32
C ALA A 180 1.81 -12.32 -14.32
N ASN A 181 2.59 -13.39 -14.46
CA ASN A 181 2.08 -14.74 -14.31
C ASN A 181 2.17 -15.16 -12.83
N VAL A 182 1.05 -15.07 -12.13
CA VAL A 182 0.97 -15.29 -10.67
C VAL A 182 1.40 -16.70 -10.28
N ASP A 183 1.02 -17.71 -11.05
CA ASP A 183 1.35 -19.10 -10.72
C ASP A 183 2.85 -19.36 -10.89
N LYS A 184 3.48 -18.79 -11.92
CA LYS A 184 4.94 -18.84 -12.06
C LYS A 184 5.65 -18.13 -10.92
N LEU A 185 5.16 -16.97 -10.49
CA LEU A 185 5.72 -16.23 -9.35
C LEU A 185 5.60 -17.02 -8.06
N ARG A 186 4.45 -17.64 -7.78
CA ARG A 186 4.25 -18.51 -6.61
C ARG A 186 5.20 -19.71 -6.64
N THR A 187 5.33 -20.35 -7.80
CA THR A 187 6.24 -21.50 -7.97
C THR A 187 7.69 -21.08 -7.75
N ALA A 188 8.13 -20.00 -8.37
CA ALA A 188 9.49 -19.49 -8.21
C ALA A 188 9.78 -19.05 -6.76
N LEU A 189 8.80 -18.44 -6.10
CA LEU A 189 8.91 -18.06 -4.70
C LEU A 189 9.08 -19.29 -3.79
N ALA A 190 8.28 -20.31 -3.99
CA ALA A 190 8.32 -21.56 -3.23
C ALA A 190 9.64 -22.34 -3.45
N ASN A 191 10.16 -22.34 -4.67
CA ASN A 191 11.41 -23.03 -5.02
C ASN A 191 12.67 -22.26 -4.59
N GLY A 192 12.55 -20.98 -4.22
CA GLY A 192 13.70 -20.12 -3.98
C GLY A 192 14.33 -19.53 -5.26
N ASP A 193 13.66 -19.67 -6.42
CA ASP A 193 14.16 -19.17 -7.70
C ASP A 193 14.24 -17.64 -7.71
N CYS A 194 15.28 -17.09 -8.27
CA CYS A 194 15.45 -15.63 -8.33
C CYS A 194 14.64 -14.94 -9.44
N SER A 195 14.08 -15.71 -10.37
CA SER A 195 13.22 -15.23 -11.46
C SER A 195 12.31 -16.36 -11.94
N THR A 196 11.23 -16.02 -12.62
CA THR A 196 10.37 -16.98 -13.34
C THR A 196 10.99 -17.48 -14.65
N SER A 197 12.10 -16.88 -15.09
CA SER A 197 12.84 -17.25 -16.30
C SER A 197 14.18 -17.90 -15.95
N VAL A 198 14.40 -19.09 -16.47
CA VAL A 198 15.72 -19.79 -16.37
C VAL A 198 16.86 -19.05 -17.08
N PHE A 199 16.52 -18.15 -18.00
CA PHE A 199 17.48 -17.31 -18.72
C PHE A 199 17.72 -15.95 -18.06
N ALA A 200 17.10 -15.66 -16.91
CA ALA A 200 17.36 -14.43 -16.18
C ALA A 200 18.83 -14.39 -15.71
N THR A 201 19.41 -13.20 -15.70
CA THR A 201 20.82 -13.01 -15.30
C THR A 201 21.13 -13.62 -13.95
N CYS A 202 20.21 -13.46 -12.98
CA CYS A 202 20.36 -14.05 -11.64
C CYS A 202 20.30 -15.58 -11.66
N SER A 203 19.45 -16.21 -12.50
CA SER A 203 19.35 -17.67 -12.65
C SER A 203 20.62 -18.23 -13.28
N VAL A 204 21.13 -17.59 -14.32
CA VAL A 204 22.38 -17.98 -14.98
C VAL A 204 23.57 -17.85 -14.04
N LYS A 205 23.64 -16.76 -13.26
CA LYS A 205 24.70 -16.56 -12.26
C LYS A 205 24.72 -17.66 -11.20
N SER A 206 23.55 -17.97 -10.61
CA SER A 206 23.44 -19.02 -9.60
C SER A 206 23.82 -20.40 -10.15
N TRP A 207 23.46 -20.69 -11.40
CA TRP A 207 23.88 -21.95 -12.06
C TRP A 207 25.41 -22.03 -12.19
N PHE A 208 26.09 -20.96 -12.63
CA PHE A 208 27.55 -20.93 -12.73
C PHE A 208 28.23 -21.08 -11.35
N GLU A 209 27.72 -20.45 -10.32
CA GLU A 209 28.23 -20.59 -8.93
C GLU A 209 28.09 -22.04 -8.45
N THR A 210 26.95 -22.69 -8.67
CA THR A 210 26.71 -24.10 -8.32
C THR A 210 27.67 -25.04 -9.06
N VAL A 211 27.83 -24.87 -10.38
CA VAL A 211 28.73 -25.69 -11.21
C VAL A 211 30.20 -25.48 -10.79
N SER A 212 30.59 -24.27 -10.43
CA SER A 212 31.95 -23.97 -9.99
C SER A 212 32.25 -24.56 -8.61
N ALA A 213 31.27 -24.58 -7.70
CA ALA A 213 31.41 -25.16 -6.36
C ALA A 213 31.44 -26.73 -6.37
N SER A 214 30.85 -27.34 -7.39
CA SER A 214 30.80 -28.80 -7.55
C SER A 214 32.06 -29.40 -8.19
N LYS A 215 33.02 -28.57 -8.63
CA LYS A 215 34.26 -29.05 -9.23
C LYS A 215 35.18 -29.58 -8.13
N PRO A 216 35.56 -30.90 -8.13
CA PRO A 216 36.46 -31.42 -7.11
C PRO A 216 37.81 -30.72 -7.21
N ALA A 217 38.37 -30.38 -6.04
CA ALA A 217 39.73 -29.87 -5.95
C ALA A 217 40.66 -31.03 -6.37
N ASN A 218 41.40 -30.85 -7.49
CA ASN A 218 42.47 -31.71 -7.92
C ASN A 218 43.69 -31.51 -7.06
#